data_687cea024d6f24eb230cc51c62150eab
#
_entry.id   687cea024d6f24eb230cc51c62150eab
#
_cell.length_a   1.000
_cell.length_b   1.000
_cell.length_c   1.000
_cell.angle_alpha   90.00
_cell.angle_beta   90.00
_cell.angle_gamma   90.00
#
_symmetry.space_group_name_H-M   'P 1'
#
loop_
_entity.id
_entity.type
_entity.pdbx_description
1 polymer ?
#
loop_
_entity_poly.entity_id
_entity_poly.type
_entity_poly.pdbx_seq_one_letter_code
_entity_poly.pdbx_strand_id
1 'polypeptide(L)'
;MFLCCSCIAFAQQKDSLTLRVMSYNVENLFDYEHDSLKNDHEFLPDAERRWNRRKYKRKLNAIASVITAVGGWEAPALVGLCEVENERALTDLTKRSKLRRQGYRYVMTNSPDERGIDVALLYQPGSFRLVETQSIHVELPGGDATRDILHVVGQLQNLDTLDVFVCHFPSRSGGEKESEPKRLAAASILKQAVDSLVALRQDAKIIMMGDFNDYPENRSIREALAAEDAYPTLSTYRADKLYHLLAGNARGRHDYGSYRYRGEWGFLDHMIVTGNLLQPSSNLYTVPGQADVFRAKFLLEPDTRYGGDFPHRNYSGVKYSKKGYSDHLPIFADFRLLY
;
A
#
# COMPACT_ATOMS: atom_id res chain seq x y z
N MET A 1 -62.96 5.12 -20.81
CA MET A 1 -62.21 5.75 -19.69
C MET A 1 -61.09 4.78 -19.31
N PHE A 2 -59.93 4.96 -19.90
CA PHE A 2 -58.75 4.11 -19.63
C PHE A 2 -57.99 4.71 -18.47
N LEU A 3 -57.92 4.00 -17.35
CA LEU A 3 -57.01 4.35 -16.25
C LEU A 3 -55.59 3.92 -16.63
N CYS A 4 -54.74 4.89 -16.84
CA CYS A 4 -53.28 4.68 -17.01
C CYS A 4 -52.69 4.52 -15.59
N CYS A 5 -52.40 3.28 -15.15
CA CYS A 5 -51.64 3.03 -13.94
C CYS A 5 -50.15 3.37 -14.20
N SER A 6 -49.68 4.55 -13.78
CA SER A 6 -48.29 4.91 -13.76
C SER A 6 -47.58 4.15 -12.62
N CYS A 7 -46.87 3.08 -12.95
CA CYS A 7 -45.96 2.43 -12.01
C CYS A 7 -44.77 3.38 -11.74
N ILE A 8 -44.78 4.05 -10.60
CA ILE A 8 -43.58 4.75 -10.11
C ILE A 8 -42.63 3.66 -9.58
N ALA A 9 -41.63 3.36 -10.37
CA ALA A 9 -40.52 2.53 -9.91
C ALA A 9 -39.68 3.37 -8.91
N PHE A 10 -39.85 3.11 -7.62
CA PHE A 10 -38.94 3.57 -6.61
C PHE A 10 -37.59 2.84 -6.83
N ALA A 11 -36.60 3.54 -7.33
CA ALA A 11 -35.23 3.06 -7.29
C ALA A 11 -34.87 2.89 -5.81
N GLN A 12 -34.75 1.65 -5.35
CA GLN A 12 -34.33 1.33 -4.00
C GLN A 12 -32.87 1.85 -3.88
N GLN A 13 -32.69 2.89 -3.10
CA GLN A 13 -31.37 3.45 -2.83
C GLN A 13 -30.62 2.37 -2.03
N LYS A 14 -29.62 1.75 -2.65
CA LYS A 14 -28.75 0.78 -1.97
C LYS A 14 -27.99 1.50 -0.86
N ASP A 15 -27.97 0.92 0.31
CA ASP A 15 -27.11 1.37 1.40
C ASP A 15 -25.66 1.26 0.95
N SER A 16 -24.83 2.21 1.35
CA SER A 16 -23.42 2.25 0.95
C SER A 16 -22.53 2.54 2.14
N LEU A 17 -21.40 1.85 2.17
CA LEU A 17 -20.33 2.04 3.14
C LEU A 17 -19.05 2.49 2.41
N THR A 18 -18.27 3.38 3.02
CA THR A 18 -16.96 3.73 2.53
C THR A 18 -15.91 2.77 3.10
N LEU A 19 -15.19 2.09 2.22
CA LEU A 19 -14.06 1.23 2.56
C LEU A 19 -12.77 1.96 2.22
N ARG A 20 -12.07 2.54 3.21
CA ARG A 20 -10.77 3.16 2.99
C ARG A 20 -9.68 2.11 2.98
N VAL A 21 -8.89 2.10 1.91
CA VAL A 21 -7.68 1.28 1.73
C VAL A 21 -6.47 2.19 1.74
N MET A 22 -5.44 1.83 2.50
CA MET A 22 -4.22 2.60 2.68
C MET A 22 -3.00 1.74 2.38
N SER A 23 -1.96 2.31 1.80
CA SER A 23 -0.62 1.72 1.71
C SER A 23 0.42 2.66 2.31
N TYR A 24 1.40 2.10 3.02
CA TYR A 24 2.42 2.88 3.70
C TYR A 24 3.74 2.11 3.84
N ASN A 25 4.79 2.59 3.20
CA ASN A 25 6.15 2.18 3.56
C ASN A 25 6.51 2.88 4.87
N VAL A 26 6.73 2.07 5.92
CA VAL A 26 6.94 2.59 7.29
C VAL A 26 8.41 2.90 7.59
N GLU A 27 9.32 2.75 6.64
CA GLU A 27 10.76 2.96 6.81
C GLU A 27 11.33 2.16 7.98
N ASN A 28 11.62 0.88 7.76
CA ASN A 28 12.36 0.02 8.68
C ASN A 28 11.70 -0.10 10.08
N LEU A 29 10.55 -0.76 10.16
CA LEU A 29 9.95 -1.14 11.44
C LEU A 29 10.62 -2.41 11.97
N PHE A 30 11.82 -2.25 12.53
CA PHE A 30 12.55 -3.29 13.26
C PHE A 30 12.22 -3.24 14.75
N ASP A 31 12.24 -4.40 15.39
CA ASP A 31 12.27 -4.44 16.84
C ASP A 31 13.71 -4.11 17.36
N TYR A 32 14.15 -4.54 18.51
CA TYR A 32 15.48 -4.22 19.05
C TYR A 32 16.23 -5.47 19.51
N GLU A 33 15.77 -6.65 19.07
CA GLU A 33 16.38 -7.95 19.33
C GLU A 33 16.93 -8.49 18.01
N HIS A 34 18.10 -9.11 18.05
CA HIS A 34 18.78 -9.61 16.85
C HIS A 34 18.13 -10.88 16.32
N ASP A 35 17.80 -10.91 15.03
CA ASP A 35 17.50 -12.13 14.30
C ASP A 35 18.78 -12.70 13.67
N SER A 36 19.26 -13.81 14.22
CA SER A 36 20.51 -14.44 13.77
C SER A 36 20.50 -14.92 12.30
N LEU A 37 19.32 -14.96 11.67
CA LEU A 37 19.15 -15.36 10.27
C LEU A 37 19.11 -14.16 9.31
N LYS A 38 19.16 -12.92 9.84
CA LYS A 38 18.98 -11.68 9.08
C LYS A 38 20.11 -10.67 9.36
N ASN A 39 20.31 -9.76 8.43
CA ASN A 39 21.25 -8.65 8.57
C ASN A 39 20.55 -7.40 9.13
N ASP A 40 20.13 -7.48 10.39
CA ASP A 40 19.43 -6.44 11.13
C ASP A 40 20.35 -5.60 12.04
N HIS A 41 21.66 -5.81 11.91
CA HIS A 41 22.71 -5.25 12.81
C HIS A 41 22.62 -3.74 13.02
N GLU A 42 22.08 -2.96 12.07
CA GLU A 42 21.91 -1.52 12.23
C GLU A 42 20.81 -1.15 13.25
N PHE A 43 19.90 -2.09 13.53
CA PHE A 43 18.72 -1.89 14.38
C PHE A 43 18.87 -2.52 15.78
N LEU A 44 20.10 -2.57 16.28
CA LEU A 44 20.42 -3.09 17.62
C LEU A 44 20.81 -1.98 18.60
N PRO A 45 20.69 -2.22 19.93
CA PRO A 45 21.02 -1.22 20.94
C PRO A 45 22.48 -0.81 20.99
N ASP A 46 23.39 -1.70 20.61
CA ASP A 46 24.85 -1.52 20.54
C ASP A 46 25.36 -1.06 19.17
N ALA A 47 24.49 -1.06 18.16
CA ALA A 47 24.81 -0.55 16.82
C ALA A 47 25.00 0.97 16.80
N GLU A 48 25.56 1.49 15.69
CA GLU A 48 25.80 2.93 15.50
C GLU A 48 24.52 3.77 15.65
N ARG A 49 23.40 3.27 15.14
CA ARG A 49 22.08 3.92 15.31
C ARG A 49 21.53 3.84 16.73
N ARG A 50 22.10 2.98 17.59
CA ARG A 50 21.65 2.76 18.98
C ARG A 50 20.14 2.56 19.05
N TRP A 51 19.63 1.65 18.20
CA TRP A 51 18.22 1.33 18.16
C TRP A 51 17.85 0.55 19.42
N ASN A 52 16.84 1.02 20.15
CA ASN A 52 16.47 0.45 21.43
C ASN A 52 14.96 0.50 21.65
N ARG A 53 14.50 -0.18 22.70
CA ARG A 53 13.08 -0.28 23.08
C ARG A 53 12.35 1.07 23.10
N ARG A 54 13.01 2.17 23.53
CA ARG A 54 12.39 3.50 23.59
C ARG A 54 12.16 4.09 22.19
N LYS A 55 13.10 3.92 21.28
CA LYS A 55 13.00 4.36 19.88
C LYS A 55 11.97 3.52 19.14
N TYR A 56 12.03 2.20 19.30
CA TYR A 56 11.04 1.26 18.76
C TYR A 56 9.62 1.61 19.18
N LYS A 57 9.35 1.80 20.49
CA LYS A 57 8.02 2.20 20.97
C LYS A 57 7.54 3.54 20.39
N ARG A 58 8.46 4.49 20.16
CA ARG A 58 8.12 5.75 19.46
C ARG A 58 7.72 5.50 18.01
N LYS A 59 8.48 4.67 17.29
CA LYS A 59 8.19 4.29 15.91
C LYS A 59 6.82 3.65 15.78
N LEU A 60 6.50 2.68 16.62
CA LEU A 60 5.16 2.06 16.68
C LEU A 60 4.05 3.10 16.86
N ASN A 61 4.22 4.03 17.82
CA ASN A 61 3.21 5.07 18.06
C ASN A 61 3.16 6.13 16.95
N ALA A 62 4.27 6.39 16.25
CA ALA A 62 4.31 7.27 15.10
C ALA A 62 3.49 6.65 13.94
N ILE A 63 3.77 5.40 13.57
CA ILE A 63 3.01 4.65 12.55
C ILE A 63 1.53 4.60 12.93
N ALA A 64 1.21 4.24 14.18
CA ALA A 64 -0.16 4.20 14.68
C ALA A 64 -0.88 5.55 14.53
N SER A 65 -0.18 6.66 14.80
CA SER A 65 -0.75 8.00 14.63
C SER A 65 -1.01 8.36 13.17
N VAL A 66 -0.16 7.91 12.25
CA VAL A 66 -0.34 8.10 10.80
C VAL A 66 -1.57 7.33 10.32
N ILE A 67 -1.67 6.03 10.64
CA ILE A 67 -2.81 5.20 10.26
C ILE A 67 -4.12 5.81 10.78
N THR A 68 -4.13 6.25 12.06
CA THR A 68 -5.31 6.91 12.63
C THR A 68 -5.66 8.22 11.92
N ALA A 69 -4.65 9.02 11.56
CA ALA A 69 -4.87 10.29 10.88
C ALA A 69 -5.38 10.12 9.44
N VAL A 70 -4.88 9.11 8.71
CA VAL A 70 -5.41 8.74 7.40
C VAL A 70 -6.87 8.29 7.50
N GLY A 71 -7.23 7.54 8.54
CA GLY A 71 -8.60 7.09 8.77
C GLY A 71 -9.59 8.22 9.04
N GLY A 72 -9.14 9.27 9.72
CA GLY A 72 -10.05 10.34 10.16
C GLY A 72 -11.04 9.86 11.23
N TRP A 73 -12.33 9.81 10.90
CA TRP A 73 -13.38 9.35 11.82
C TRP A 73 -13.43 7.83 11.97
N GLU A 74 -13.10 7.10 10.92
CA GLU A 74 -13.12 5.64 10.91
C GLU A 74 -11.74 5.10 10.53
N ALA A 75 -11.33 4.01 11.19
CA ALA A 75 -10.07 3.36 10.87
C ALA A 75 -10.09 2.85 9.42
N PRO A 76 -8.99 2.98 8.64
CA PRO A 76 -8.91 2.36 7.33
C PRO A 76 -9.23 0.87 7.43
N ALA A 77 -10.06 0.37 6.52
CA ALA A 77 -10.48 -1.04 6.54
C ALA A 77 -9.30 -1.98 6.25
N LEU A 78 -8.40 -1.55 5.36
CA LEU A 78 -7.20 -2.26 4.93
C LEU A 78 -5.99 -1.33 4.97
N VAL A 79 -4.86 -1.82 5.51
CA VAL A 79 -3.59 -1.07 5.54
C VAL A 79 -2.46 -1.99 5.09
N GLY A 80 -1.96 -1.80 3.87
CA GLY A 80 -0.74 -2.44 3.39
C GLY A 80 0.49 -1.74 3.97
N LEU A 81 1.40 -2.50 4.54
CA LEU A 81 2.64 -1.99 5.11
C LEU A 81 3.85 -2.62 4.39
N CYS A 82 4.85 -1.80 4.11
CA CYS A 82 6.16 -2.22 3.64
C CYS A 82 7.22 -1.93 4.70
N GLU A 83 8.30 -2.73 4.71
CA GLU A 83 9.43 -2.61 5.63
C GLU A 83 9.07 -2.93 7.09
N VAL A 84 8.37 -4.03 7.29
CA VAL A 84 8.08 -4.61 8.61
C VAL A 84 8.97 -5.82 8.80
N GLU A 85 9.65 -5.91 9.95
CA GLU A 85 10.59 -6.99 10.22
C GLU A 85 9.90 -8.32 10.49
N ASN A 86 8.95 -8.35 11.44
CA ASN A 86 8.42 -9.61 11.96
C ASN A 86 7.02 -9.49 12.58
N GLU A 87 6.45 -10.64 12.95
CA GLU A 87 5.15 -10.71 13.62
C GLU A 87 5.12 -10.02 15.00
N ARG A 88 6.26 -9.96 15.71
CA ARG A 88 6.34 -9.24 16.96
C ARG A 88 6.11 -7.74 16.76
N ALA A 89 6.74 -7.16 15.73
CA ALA A 89 6.53 -5.75 15.36
C ALA A 89 5.07 -5.44 15.06
N LEU A 90 4.37 -6.33 14.33
CA LEU A 90 2.94 -6.19 14.05
C LEU A 90 2.04 -6.40 15.28
N THR A 91 2.37 -7.38 16.11
CA THR A 91 1.68 -7.57 17.40
C THR A 91 1.82 -6.33 18.28
N ASP A 92 3.02 -5.78 18.40
CA ASP A 92 3.26 -4.58 19.19
C ASP A 92 2.56 -3.36 18.57
N LEU A 93 2.54 -3.24 17.24
CA LEU A 93 1.81 -2.18 16.55
C LEU A 93 0.30 -2.28 16.80
N THR A 94 -0.29 -3.45 16.64
CA THR A 94 -1.75 -3.63 16.72
C THR A 94 -2.28 -3.75 18.14
N LYS A 95 -1.50 -4.30 19.08
CA LYS A 95 -1.96 -4.61 20.46
C LYS A 95 -1.35 -3.73 21.54
N ARG A 96 -0.17 -3.11 21.29
CA ARG A 96 0.57 -2.37 22.33
C ARG A 96 0.82 -0.90 21.99
N SER A 97 0.53 -0.46 20.76
CA SER A 97 0.59 0.93 20.34
C SER A 97 -0.74 1.67 20.54
N LYS A 98 -0.84 2.88 19.98
CA LYS A 98 -2.10 3.64 19.94
C LYS A 98 -3.20 2.95 19.12
N LEU A 99 -2.85 2.02 18.20
CA LEU A 99 -3.84 1.25 17.42
C LEU A 99 -4.58 0.19 18.23
N ARG A 100 -4.16 -0.14 19.46
CA ARG A 100 -4.73 -1.24 20.25
C ARG A 100 -6.25 -1.23 20.42
N ARG A 101 -6.88 -0.06 20.32
CA ARG A 101 -8.33 0.11 20.44
C ARG A 101 -9.08 0.00 19.11
N GLN A 102 -8.36 -0.04 18.00
CA GLN A 102 -8.96 -0.10 16.66
C GLN A 102 -9.25 -1.52 16.18
N GLY A 103 -8.80 -2.54 16.92
CA GLY A 103 -9.20 -3.94 16.69
C GLY A 103 -8.56 -4.63 15.48
N TYR A 104 -7.52 -4.04 14.87
CA TYR A 104 -6.83 -4.64 13.73
C TYR A 104 -6.35 -6.06 13.98
N ARG A 105 -6.51 -6.90 12.97
CA ARG A 105 -5.76 -8.14 12.74
C ARG A 105 -4.76 -7.91 11.61
N TYR A 106 -3.84 -8.86 11.43
CA TYR A 106 -2.83 -8.76 10.39
C TYR A 106 -2.47 -10.12 9.80
N VAL A 107 -1.88 -10.08 8.62
CA VAL A 107 -1.13 -11.16 7.96
C VAL A 107 0.13 -10.54 7.37
N MET A 108 1.20 -11.33 7.22
CA MET A 108 2.47 -10.88 6.63
C MET A 108 3.16 -12.01 5.89
N THR A 109 4.11 -11.68 5.05
CA THR A 109 5.09 -12.61 4.48
C THR A 109 6.18 -12.95 5.49
N ASN A 110 6.96 -13.97 5.18
CA ASN A 110 8.26 -14.25 5.80
C ASN A 110 9.22 -14.58 4.66
N SER A 111 9.79 -13.53 4.11
CA SER A 111 10.53 -13.56 2.85
C SER A 111 12.01 -13.88 3.06
N PRO A 112 12.72 -14.34 2.02
CA PRO A 112 14.15 -14.57 2.08
C PRO A 112 15.01 -13.29 2.06
N ASP A 113 14.41 -12.10 2.09
CA ASP A 113 15.14 -10.81 2.11
C ASP A 113 16.23 -10.81 3.19
N GLU A 114 17.45 -10.46 2.81
CA GLU A 114 18.62 -10.55 3.70
C GLU A 114 18.54 -9.58 4.89
N ARG A 115 17.91 -8.41 4.72
CA ARG A 115 17.71 -7.45 5.80
C ARG A 115 16.65 -7.89 6.80
N GLY A 116 15.77 -8.82 6.41
CA GLY A 116 14.65 -9.28 7.22
C GLY A 116 13.48 -8.30 7.22
N ILE A 117 13.21 -7.64 6.10
CA ILE A 117 12.00 -6.82 5.96
C ILE A 117 10.98 -7.50 5.06
N ASP A 118 9.74 -7.33 5.41
CA ASP A 118 8.59 -7.97 4.79
C ASP A 118 7.48 -6.98 4.48
N VAL A 119 6.41 -7.49 3.88
CA VAL A 119 5.16 -6.78 3.66
C VAL A 119 4.05 -7.38 4.51
N ALA A 120 3.11 -6.54 4.90
CA ALA A 120 2.00 -6.94 5.75
C ALA A 120 0.68 -6.27 5.34
N LEU A 121 -0.43 -6.90 5.66
CA LEU A 121 -1.77 -6.33 5.57
C LEU A 121 -2.41 -6.31 6.96
N LEU A 122 -2.72 -5.10 7.47
CA LEU A 122 -3.64 -4.95 8.58
C LEU A 122 -5.05 -4.85 8.04
N TYR A 123 -6.02 -5.47 8.72
CA TYR A 123 -7.40 -5.42 8.29
C TYR A 123 -8.38 -5.32 9.47
N GLN A 124 -9.53 -4.68 9.22
CA GLN A 124 -10.65 -4.61 10.14
C GLN A 124 -11.53 -5.84 9.96
N PRO A 125 -11.65 -6.73 10.95
CA PRO A 125 -12.43 -7.97 10.80
C PRO A 125 -13.92 -7.75 10.49
N GLY A 126 -14.47 -6.61 10.88
CA GLY A 126 -15.85 -6.23 10.58
C GLY A 126 -16.09 -5.83 9.12
N SER A 127 -15.04 -5.40 8.41
CA SER A 127 -15.14 -4.96 7.02
C SER A 127 -14.58 -5.98 6.03
N PHE A 128 -13.62 -6.79 6.49
CA PHE A 128 -12.88 -7.75 5.65
C PHE A 128 -12.66 -9.04 6.43
N ARG A 129 -13.36 -10.09 6.05
CA ARG A 129 -13.22 -11.43 6.62
C ARG A 129 -12.15 -12.18 5.85
N LEU A 130 -11.01 -12.39 6.47
CA LEU A 130 -9.91 -13.18 5.89
C LEU A 130 -10.39 -14.57 5.48
N VAL A 131 -10.10 -14.96 4.24
CA VAL A 131 -10.40 -16.27 3.66
C VAL A 131 -9.12 -17.06 3.44
N GLU A 132 -8.13 -16.45 2.77
CA GLU A 132 -6.87 -17.12 2.39
C GLU A 132 -5.72 -16.12 2.36
N THR A 133 -4.50 -16.62 2.59
CA THR A 133 -3.25 -15.87 2.42
C THR A 133 -2.23 -16.70 1.68
N GLN A 134 -1.48 -16.05 0.81
CA GLN A 134 -0.37 -16.67 0.08
C GLN A 134 0.83 -15.72 0.05
N SER A 135 2.01 -16.26 0.32
CA SER A 135 3.29 -15.62 0.02
C SER A 135 3.72 -16.08 -1.38
N ILE A 136 3.79 -15.16 -2.32
CA ILE A 136 4.23 -15.45 -3.69
C ILE A 136 5.70 -15.12 -3.78
N HIS A 137 6.51 -16.16 -3.95
CA HIS A 137 7.96 -16.02 -4.04
C HIS A 137 8.38 -15.24 -5.28
N VAL A 138 9.30 -14.28 -5.11
CA VAL A 138 9.84 -13.44 -6.18
C VAL A 138 11.25 -13.91 -6.51
N GLU A 139 11.38 -14.66 -7.59
CA GLU A 139 12.67 -15.06 -8.13
C GLU A 139 13.28 -13.93 -8.97
N LEU A 140 14.47 -13.46 -8.56
CA LEU A 140 15.16 -12.37 -9.23
C LEU A 140 16.25 -12.88 -10.19
N PRO A 141 16.49 -12.17 -11.30
CA PRO A 141 17.66 -12.41 -12.13
C PRO A 141 18.95 -12.32 -11.29
N GLY A 142 19.78 -13.35 -11.37
CA GLY A 142 21.03 -13.43 -10.58
C GLY A 142 20.88 -14.17 -9.24
N GLY A 143 19.67 -14.57 -8.85
CA GLY A 143 19.44 -15.36 -7.63
C GLY A 143 19.46 -14.55 -6.33
N ASP A 144 19.44 -13.22 -6.40
CA ASP A 144 19.37 -12.36 -5.20
C ASP A 144 18.05 -12.59 -4.45
N ALA A 145 18.13 -12.62 -3.13
CA ALA A 145 16.95 -12.70 -2.28
C ALA A 145 16.21 -11.36 -2.19
N THR A 146 14.88 -11.41 -2.17
CA THR A 146 14.03 -10.22 -2.02
C THR A 146 12.75 -10.57 -1.27
N ARG A 147 11.88 -9.55 -1.10
CA ARG A 147 10.56 -9.71 -0.48
C ARG A 147 9.63 -10.47 -1.40
N ASP A 148 8.87 -11.37 -0.82
CA ASP A 148 7.74 -12.00 -1.47
C ASP A 148 6.59 -11.00 -1.64
N ILE A 149 5.66 -11.32 -2.54
CA ILE A 149 4.41 -10.58 -2.69
C ILE A 149 3.36 -11.24 -1.79
N LEU A 150 2.72 -10.47 -0.91
CA LEU A 150 1.62 -10.95 -0.08
C LEU A 150 0.33 -10.89 -0.88
N HIS A 151 -0.30 -12.03 -1.12
CA HIS A 151 -1.66 -12.12 -1.65
C HIS A 151 -2.62 -12.51 -0.53
N VAL A 152 -3.70 -11.74 -0.39
CA VAL A 152 -4.73 -11.95 0.63
C VAL A 152 -6.10 -11.95 -0.01
N VAL A 153 -6.85 -13.01 0.22
CA VAL A 153 -8.25 -13.15 -0.19
C VAL A 153 -9.14 -12.90 1.00
N GLY A 154 -10.11 -12.00 0.84
CA GLY A 154 -11.10 -11.75 1.88
C GLY A 154 -12.48 -11.54 1.34
N GLN A 155 -13.47 -11.75 2.21
CA GLN A 155 -14.87 -11.52 1.93
C GLN A 155 -15.32 -10.22 2.60
N LEU A 156 -15.98 -9.37 1.84
CA LEU A 156 -16.57 -8.11 2.28
C LEU A 156 -17.94 -8.34 2.92
N GLN A 157 -18.53 -7.30 3.53
CA GLN A 157 -19.85 -7.37 4.18
C GLN A 157 -20.99 -7.73 3.22
N ASN A 158 -20.89 -7.37 1.95
CA ASN A 158 -21.84 -7.73 0.90
C ASN A 158 -21.60 -9.11 0.27
N LEU A 159 -20.72 -9.92 0.88
CA LEU A 159 -20.27 -11.24 0.45
C LEU A 159 -19.40 -11.28 -0.80
N ASP A 160 -19.07 -10.13 -1.40
CA ASP A 160 -18.10 -10.05 -2.49
C ASP A 160 -16.72 -10.51 -2.03
N THR A 161 -15.96 -11.12 -2.95
CA THR A 161 -14.56 -11.45 -2.74
C THR A 161 -13.68 -10.30 -3.21
N LEU A 162 -12.73 -9.90 -2.38
CA LEU A 162 -11.69 -8.94 -2.71
C LEU A 162 -10.33 -9.60 -2.56
N ASP A 163 -9.51 -9.49 -3.60
CA ASP A 163 -8.10 -9.88 -3.59
C ASP A 163 -7.23 -8.64 -3.36
N VAL A 164 -6.29 -8.76 -2.45
CA VAL A 164 -5.37 -7.67 -2.11
C VAL A 164 -3.95 -8.18 -2.23
N PHE A 165 -3.14 -7.51 -3.05
CA PHE A 165 -1.70 -7.75 -3.13
C PHE A 165 -0.97 -6.61 -2.43
N VAL A 166 -0.06 -6.95 -1.51
CA VAL A 166 0.89 -5.99 -0.92
C VAL A 166 2.27 -6.31 -1.44
N CYS A 167 2.91 -5.30 -2.02
CA CYS A 167 4.17 -5.43 -2.76
C CYS A 167 5.24 -4.49 -2.21
N HIS A 168 6.49 -4.98 -2.20
CA HIS A 168 7.64 -4.13 -2.01
C HIS A 168 8.74 -4.59 -2.98
N PHE A 169 8.80 -3.96 -4.15
CA PHE A 169 9.71 -4.35 -5.22
C PHE A 169 11.17 -3.99 -4.89
N PRO A 170 12.13 -4.61 -5.59
CA PRO A 170 13.56 -4.30 -5.42
C PRO A 170 13.86 -2.82 -5.59
N SER A 171 14.68 -2.27 -4.68
CA SER A 171 15.01 -0.85 -4.67
C SER A 171 15.84 -0.44 -5.88
N ARG A 172 15.94 0.88 -6.12
CA ARG A 172 16.81 1.49 -7.14
C ARG A 172 18.27 1.58 -6.71
N SER A 173 18.64 0.90 -5.61
CA SER A 173 20.00 0.85 -5.10
C SER A 173 20.97 0.26 -6.14
N GLY A 174 22.16 0.86 -6.27
CA GLY A 174 23.12 0.48 -7.29
C GLY A 174 22.87 1.10 -8.67
N GLY A 175 21.76 1.82 -8.85
CA GLY A 175 21.37 2.48 -10.10
C GLY A 175 19.99 2.07 -10.58
N GLU A 176 19.28 3.02 -11.18
CA GLU A 176 17.92 2.80 -11.67
C GLU A 176 17.88 1.76 -12.80
N LYS A 177 18.79 1.89 -13.76
CA LYS A 177 18.87 0.99 -14.92
C LYS A 177 19.43 -0.38 -14.56
N GLU A 178 20.42 -0.41 -13.68
CA GLU A 178 21.06 -1.64 -13.21
C GLU A 178 20.11 -2.53 -12.40
N SER A 179 19.21 -1.91 -11.65
CA SER A 179 18.21 -2.60 -10.84
C SER A 179 16.87 -2.84 -11.57
N GLU A 180 16.62 -2.22 -12.73
CA GLU A 180 15.39 -2.35 -13.51
C GLU A 180 15.02 -3.82 -13.80
N PRO A 181 15.93 -4.73 -14.23
CA PRO A 181 15.57 -6.12 -14.49
C PRO A 181 14.94 -6.83 -13.30
N LYS A 182 15.35 -6.49 -12.07
CA LYS A 182 14.81 -7.05 -10.83
C LYS A 182 13.35 -6.59 -10.61
N ARG A 183 13.05 -5.32 -10.85
CA ARG A 183 11.67 -4.79 -10.75
C ARG A 183 10.77 -5.31 -11.85
N LEU A 184 11.29 -5.48 -13.07
CA LEU A 184 10.55 -6.13 -14.17
C LEU A 184 10.18 -7.58 -13.82
N ALA A 185 11.09 -8.35 -13.22
CA ALA A 185 10.82 -9.71 -12.79
C ALA A 185 9.70 -9.74 -11.72
N ALA A 186 9.80 -8.91 -10.67
CA ALA A 186 8.78 -8.82 -9.64
C ALA A 186 7.40 -8.42 -10.21
N ALA A 187 7.38 -7.43 -11.11
CA ALA A 187 6.17 -6.99 -11.79
C ALA A 187 5.56 -8.08 -12.67
N SER A 188 6.38 -8.86 -13.37
CA SER A 188 5.92 -9.98 -14.21
C SER A 188 5.29 -11.09 -13.37
N ILE A 189 5.87 -11.42 -12.22
CA ILE A 189 5.32 -12.41 -11.27
C ILE A 189 3.97 -11.95 -10.72
N LEU A 190 3.88 -10.68 -10.30
CA LEU A 190 2.61 -10.08 -9.86
C LEU A 190 1.57 -10.13 -10.98
N LYS A 191 1.95 -9.78 -12.22
CA LYS A 191 1.04 -9.81 -13.38
C LYS A 191 0.50 -11.20 -13.65
N GLN A 192 1.35 -12.23 -13.61
CA GLN A 192 0.93 -13.63 -13.80
C GLN A 192 -0.09 -14.07 -12.75
N ALA A 193 0.14 -13.72 -11.48
CA ALA A 193 -0.80 -14.03 -10.40
C ALA A 193 -2.16 -13.35 -10.63
N VAL A 194 -2.14 -12.06 -10.98
CA VAL A 194 -3.35 -11.29 -11.26
C VAL A 194 -4.09 -11.82 -12.50
N ASP A 195 -3.38 -12.12 -13.59
CA ASP A 195 -3.99 -12.66 -14.81
C ASP A 195 -4.66 -14.01 -14.57
N SER A 196 -4.05 -14.86 -13.73
CA SER A 196 -4.65 -16.13 -13.34
C SER A 196 -5.99 -15.93 -12.61
N LEU A 197 -6.07 -14.94 -11.70
CA LEU A 197 -7.31 -14.61 -10.99
C LEU A 197 -8.38 -14.03 -11.92
N VAL A 198 -7.99 -13.14 -12.83
CA VAL A 198 -8.90 -12.55 -13.84
C VAL A 198 -9.43 -13.61 -14.79
N ALA A 199 -8.61 -14.59 -15.16
CA ALA A 199 -9.04 -15.73 -16.01
C ALA A 199 -10.02 -16.66 -15.27
N LEU A 200 -9.85 -16.86 -13.96
CA LEU A 200 -10.71 -17.71 -13.15
C LEU A 200 -12.03 -17.05 -12.75
N ARG A 201 -12.06 -15.73 -12.63
CA ARG A 201 -13.21 -14.96 -12.11
C ARG A 201 -13.54 -13.79 -13.03
N GLN A 202 -14.71 -13.82 -13.68
CA GLN A 202 -15.15 -12.74 -14.58
C GLN A 202 -15.28 -11.38 -13.90
N ASP A 203 -15.60 -11.37 -12.60
CA ASP A 203 -15.75 -10.16 -11.77
C ASP A 203 -14.63 -10.09 -10.71
N ALA A 204 -13.39 -10.33 -11.13
CA ALA A 204 -12.24 -10.26 -10.24
C ALA A 204 -12.04 -8.83 -9.73
N LYS A 205 -12.21 -8.62 -8.43
CA LYS A 205 -11.97 -7.36 -7.71
C LYS A 205 -10.60 -7.45 -7.05
N ILE A 206 -9.61 -6.77 -7.62
CA ILE A 206 -8.22 -6.89 -7.20
C ILE A 206 -7.63 -5.50 -6.92
N ILE A 207 -6.99 -5.36 -5.76
CA ILE A 207 -6.21 -4.18 -5.37
C ILE A 207 -4.75 -4.61 -5.21
N MET A 208 -3.85 -3.98 -5.93
CA MET A 208 -2.40 -4.10 -5.77
C MET A 208 -1.88 -2.80 -5.16
N MET A 209 -1.16 -2.87 -4.06
CA MET A 209 -0.64 -1.69 -3.36
C MET A 209 0.73 -1.96 -2.76
N GLY A 210 1.49 -0.91 -2.53
CA GLY A 210 2.82 -0.99 -1.90
C GLY A 210 3.83 -0.05 -2.51
N ASP A 211 5.09 -0.26 -2.14
CA ASP A 211 6.25 0.42 -2.71
C ASP A 211 6.80 -0.41 -3.89
N PHE A 212 6.58 0.06 -5.10
CA PHE A 212 7.04 -0.61 -6.32
C PHE A 212 8.44 -0.15 -6.75
N ASN A 213 9.03 0.80 -6.03
CA ASN A 213 10.36 1.36 -6.30
C ASN A 213 10.59 1.82 -7.76
N ASP A 214 9.51 2.07 -8.49
CA ASP A 214 9.49 2.62 -9.84
C ASP A 214 8.41 3.69 -9.96
N TYR A 215 8.54 4.59 -10.92
CA TYR A 215 7.53 5.61 -11.21
C TYR A 215 6.43 5.05 -12.10
N PRO A 216 5.25 5.71 -12.18
CA PRO A 216 4.14 5.26 -13.02
C PRO A 216 4.50 5.06 -14.49
N GLU A 217 5.47 5.79 -15.00
CA GLU A 217 5.96 5.72 -16.40
C GLU A 217 7.03 4.66 -16.63
N ASN A 218 7.60 4.05 -15.59
CA ASN A 218 8.64 3.04 -15.74
C ASN A 218 8.08 1.72 -16.32
N ARG A 219 8.96 0.95 -16.93
CA ARG A 219 8.62 -0.26 -17.68
C ARG A 219 7.98 -1.35 -16.82
N SER A 220 8.34 -1.46 -15.53
CA SER A 220 7.71 -2.41 -14.61
C SER A 220 6.20 -2.16 -14.48
N ILE A 221 5.77 -0.89 -14.50
CA ILE A 221 4.36 -0.49 -14.41
C ILE A 221 3.70 -0.51 -15.78
N ARG A 222 4.33 0.10 -16.81
CA ARG A 222 3.71 0.29 -18.12
C ARG A 222 3.74 -0.95 -19.02
N GLU A 223 4.84 -1.71 -18.99
CA GLU A 223 5.02 -2.86 -19.87
C GLU A 223 4.74 -4.17 -19.11
N ALA A 224 5.40 -4.43 -17.98
CA ALA A 224 5.28 -5.71 -17.27
C ALA A 224 3.89 -5.87 -16.61
N LEU A 225 3.41 -4.88 -15.85
CA LEU A 225 2.05 -4.87 -15.30
C LEU A 225 1.01 -4.47 -16.33
N ALA A 226 1.39 -3.73 -17.36
CA ALA A 226 0.50 -3.14 -18.36
C ALA A 226 -0.61 -2.29 -17.73
N ALA A 227 -0.26 -1.53 -16.67
CA ALA A 227 -1.21 -0.67 -15.97
C ALA A 227 -1.41 0.65 -16.73
N GLU A 228 -2.67 0.98 -16.98
CA GLU A 228 -3.11 2.24 -17.58
C GLU A 228 -3.40 3.28 -16.50
N ASP A 229 -3.42 4.57 -16.83
CA ASP A 229 -3.80 5.61 -15.87
C ASP A 229 -5.32 5.68 -15.74
N ALA A 230 -5.82 5.73 -14.52
CA ALA A 230 -7.22 6.00 -14.26
C ALA A 230 -7.48 7.51 -14.32
N TYR A 231 -8.29 7.95 -15.28
CA TYR A 231 -8.67 9.36 -15.43
C TYR A 231 -10.16 9.57 -15.20
N PRO A 232 -10.58 10.64 -14.49
CA PRO A 232 -12.00 10.96 -14.29
C PRO A 232 -12.79 11.18 -15.59
N THR A 233 -12.09 11.45 -16.68
CA THR A 233 -12.66 11.71 -18.02
C THR A 233 -12.91 10.46 -18.84
N LEU A 234 -12.42 9.28 -18.40
CA LEU A 234 -12.72 8.03 -19.10
C LEU A 234 -14.17 7.63 -18.83
N SER A 235 -14.92 7.40 -19.90
CA SER A 235 -16.33 7.00 -19.83
C SER A 235 -16.52 5.52 -19.48
N THR A 236 -15.49 4.69 -19.76
CA THR A 236 -15.55 3.23 -19.57
C THR A 236 -14.18 2.69 -19.18
N TYR A 237 -14.18 1.74 -18.25
CA TYR A 237 -13.01 0.97 -17.84
C TYR A 237 -13.23 -0.50 -18.23
N ARG A 238 -12.22 -1.13 -18.80
CA ARG A 238 -12.29 -2.56 -19.15
C ARG A 238 -12.03 -3.39 -17.89
N ALA A 239 -12.90 -4.36 -17.62
CA ALA A 239 -12.83 -5.23 -16.45
C ALA A 239 -11.51 -6.02 -16.34
N ASP A 240 -10.96 -6.43 -17.49
CA ASP A 240 -9.75 -7.23 -17.65
C ASP A 240 -8.44 -6.41 -17.65
N LYS A 241 -8.52 -5.09 -17.49
CA LYS A 241 -7.36 -4.20 -17.46
C LYS A 241 -7.03 -3.72 -16.06
N LEU A 242 -5.78 -3.30 -15.89
CA LEU A 242 -5.26 -2.72 -14.66
C LEU A 242 -5.16 -1.20 -14.79
N TYR A 243 -5.54 -0.50 -13.73
CA TYR A 243 -5.57 0.96 -13.71
C TYR A 243 -4.88 1.51 -12.47
N HIS A 244 -3.96 2.44 -12.68
CA HIS A 244 -3.24 3.15 -11.63
C HIS A 244 -4.05 4.34 -11.14
N LEU A 245 -4.47 4.32 -9.87
CA LEU A 245 -5.41 5.32 -9.33
C LEU A 245 -4.78 6.70 -9.13
N LEU A 246 -3.47 6.78 -8.88
CA LEU A 246 -2.77 8.03 -8.51
C LEU A 246 -2.06 8.70 -9.70
N ALA A 247 -1.80 7.99 -10.80
CA ALA A 247 -1.03 8.52 -11.92
C ALA A 247 -1.68 9.75 -12.57
N GLY A 248 -3.01 9.77 -12.65
CA GLY A 248 -3.76 10.93 -13.13
C GLY A 248 -3.56 12.19 -12.28
N ASN A 249 -3.40 12.03 -10.96
CA ASN A 249 -3.18 13.13 -10.02
C ASN A 249 -1.74 13.67 -10.08
N ALA A 250 -0.79 12.83 -10.48
CA ALA A 250 0.63 13.16 -10.58
C ALA A 250 0.95 14.00 -11.82
N ARG A 251 0.14 13.87 -12.89
CA ARG A 251 0.45 14.44 -14.20
C ARG A 251 0.61 15.96 -14.16
N GLY A 252 1.83 16.42 -14.51
CA GLY A 252 2.17 17.85 -14.54
C GLY A 252 2.39 18.50 -13.17
N ARG A 253 2.45 17.71 -12.08
CA ARG A 253 2.71 18.20 -10.73
C ARG A 253 4.07 17.73 -10.24
N HIS A 254 5.06 18.62 -10.28
CA HIS A 254 6.43 18.34 -9.79
C HIS A 254 6.54 18.42 -8.25
N ASP A 255 5.52 18.90 -7.58
CA ASP A 255 5.48 19.09 -6.12
C ASP A 255 4.65 18.01 -5.40
N TYR A 256 4.26 16.94 -6.10
CA TYR A 256 3.32 15.95 -5.60
C TYR A 256 3.84 14.52 -5.80
N GLY A 257 3.82 13.73 -4.72
CA GLY A 257 4.28 12.35 -4.71
C GLY A 257 4.28 11.79 -3.31
N SER A 258 4.53 10.50 -3.19
CA SER A 258 4.68 9.77 -1.93
C SER A 258 6.11 9.76 -1.39
N TYR A 259 7.08 9.98 -2.25
CA TYR A 259 8.51 9.96 -1.93
C TYR A 259 9.22 11.18 -2.53
N ARG A 260 10.27 11.68 -1.84
CA ARG A 260 11.05 12.81 -2.35
C ARG A 260 12.53 12.51 -2.36
N TYR A 261 13.15 12.63 -3.54
CA TYR A 261 14.57 12.41 -3.74
C TYR A 261 15.24 13.63 -4.39
N ARG A 262 16.29 14.17 -3.76
CA ARG A 262 17.07 15.33 -4.26
C ARG A 262 16.21 16.53 -4.67
N GLY A 263 15.15 16.80 -3.93
CA GLY A 263 14.24 17.91 -4.19
C GLY A 263 13.05 17.58 -5.08
N GLU A 264 13.05 16.47 -5.77
CA GLU A 264 11.99 16.04 -6.68
C GLU A 264 11.02 15.07 -5.99
N TRP A 265 9.72 15.35 -6.08
CA TRP A 265 8.67 14.45 -5.64
C TRP A 265 8.36 13.41 -6.72
N GLY A 266 8.07 12.20 -6.30
CA GLY A 266 7.67 11.12 -7.19
C GLY A 266 6.80 10.10 -6.50
N PHE A 267 6.19 9.20 -7.29
CA PHE A 267 5.40 8.09 -6.80
C PHE A 267 6.20 6.81 -6.91
N LEU A 268 6.68 6.31 -5.78
CA LEU A 268 7.19 4.93 -5.65
C LEU A 268 6.12 4.01 -5.08
N ASP A 269 5.18 4.59 -4.32
CA ASP A 269 4.04 3.89 -3.75
C ASP A 269 2.85 3.95 -4.72
N HIS A 270 2.27 2.79 -5.01
CA HIS A 270 1.22 2.64 -6.00
C HIS A 270 -0.03 2.02 -5.39
N MET A 271 -1.18 2.34 -6.00
CA MET A 271 -2.43 1.63 -5.84
C MET A 271 -3.01 1.40 -7.24
N ILE A 272 -2.99 0.13 -7.65
CA ILE A 272 -3.42 -0.33 -8.97
C ILE A 272 -4.60 -1.27 -8.76
N VAL A 273 -5.62 -1.15 -9.59
CA VAL A 273 -6.86 -1.92 -9.46
C VAL A 273 -7.29 -2.54 -10.78
N THR A 274 -8.07 -3.61 -10.72
CA THR A 274 -8.80 -4.10 -11.90
C THR A 274 -9.92 -3.14 -12.29
N GLY A 275 -10.23 -3.05 -13.57
CA GLY A 275 -11.27 -2.15 -14.09
C GLY A 275 -12.66 -2.41 -13.52
N ASN A 276 -12.96 -3.61 -13.00
CA ASN A 276 -14.18 -3.90 -12.26
C ASN A 276 -14.39 -2.98 -11.05
N LEU A 277 -13.30 -2.58 -10.39
CA LEU A 277 -13.33 -1.65 -9.26
C LEU A 277 -13.50 -0.18 -9.67
N LEU A 278 -13.55 0.12 -10.98
CA LEU A 278 -13.80 1.46 -11.52
C LEU A 278 -15.19 1.59 -12.18
N GLN A 279 -16.00 0.56 -12.09
CA GLN A 279 -17.35 0.54 -12.66
C GLN A 279 -18.40 0.83 -11.56
N PRO A 280 -19.14 1.94 -11.65
CA PRO A 280 -20.21 2.25 -10.67
C PRO A 280 -21.32 1.22 -10.60
N SER A 281 -21.43 0.34 -11.60
CA SER A 281 -22.36 -0.82 -11.61
C SER A 281 -21.89 -1.97 -10.72
N SER A 282 -20.60 -1.99 -10.32
CA SER A 282 -20.05 -2.97 -9.38
C SER A 282 -20.56 -2.69 -7.96
N ASN A 283 -20.72 -3.74 -7.14
CA ASN A 283 -21.09 -3.57 -5.74
C ASN A 283 -19.92 -3.06 -4.88
N LEU A 284 -18.69 -3.14 -5.36
CA LEU A 284 -17.51 -2.48 -4.81
C LEU A 284 -16.84 -1.67 -5.91
N TYR A 285 -16.74 -0.37 -5.74
CA TYR A 285 -16.07 0.48 -6.74
C TYR A 285 -15.46 1.73 -6.12
N THR A 286 -14.48 2.30 -6.82
CA THR A 286 -13.96 3.64 -6.58
C THR A 286 -14.10 4.47 -7.85
N VAL A 287 -13.94 5.78 -7.74
CA VAL A 287 -13.88 6.67 -8.90
C VAL A 287 -12.50 7.36 -8.91
N PRO A 288 -11.92 7.61 -10.08
CA PRO A 288 -10.68 8.38 -10.16
C PRO A 288 -10.82 9.72 -9.43
N GLY A 289 -9.81 10.09 -8.64
CA GLY A 289 -9.85 11.26 -7.76
C GLY A 289 -10.24 10.95 -6.30
N GLN A 290 -10.64 9.74 -5.98
CA GLN A 290 -10.81 9.26 -4.60
C GLN A 290 -9.54 8.64 -4.01
N ALA A 291 -8.46 8.59 -4.78
CA ALA A 291 -7.14 8.18 -4.32
C ALA A 291 -6.23 9.41 -4.18
N ASP A 292 -5.46 9.46 -3.10
CA ASP A 292 -4.56 10.60 -2.83
C ASP A 292 -3.35 10.18 -1.98
N VAL A 293 -2.36 11.07 -1.91
CA VAL A 293 -1.26 11.00 -0.94
C VAL A 293 -1.66 11.77 0.31
N PHE A 294 -1.59 11.13 1.46
CA PHE A 294 -1.86 11.78 2.73
C PHE A 294 -0.67 12.66 3.14
N ARG A 295 -0.75 13.94 2.82
CA ARG A 295 0.31 14.94 3.01
C ARG A 295 -0.03 15.89 4.16
N ALA A 296 -0.12 15.38 5.37
CA ALA A 296 -0.33 16.20 6.55
C ALA A 296 0.96 16.93 6.98
N LYS A 297 0.84 18.17 7.46
CA LYS A 297 2.00 18.99 7.87
C LYS A 297 2.91 18.29 8.90
N PHE A 298 2.36 17.48 9.79
CA PHE A 298 3.16 16.79 10.80
C PHE A 298 4.07 15.70 10.23
N LEU A 299 3.79 15.23 9.00
CA LEU A 299 4.63 14.24 8.28
C LEU A 299 5.79 14.88 7.52
N LEU A 300 5.86 16.20 7.50
CA LEU A 300 6.80 16.95 6.67
C LEU A 300 7.76 17.76 7.55
N GLU A 301 8.97 17.92 7.05
CA GLU A 301 9.96 18.86 7.58
C GLU A 301 10.57 19.68 6.45
N PRO A 302 11.04 20.93 6.74
CA PRO A 302 11.63 21.80 5.73
C PRO A 302 12.92 21.21 5.16
N ASP A 303 13.05 21.25 3.83
CA ASP A 303 14.27 20.89 3.12
C ASP A 303 15.18 22.12 2.95
N THR A 304 16.20 22.21 3.79
CA THR A 304 17.16 23.33 3.75
C THR A 304 18.13 23.25 2.57
N ARG A 305 18.22 22.11 1.89
CA ARG A 305 19.16 21.91 0.77
C ARG A 305 18.50 22.18 -0.58
N TYR A 306 17.29 21.71 -0.80
CA TYR A 306 16.59 21.79 -2.09
C TYR A 306 15.35 22.67 -2.04
N GLY A 307 15.02 23.25 -0.86
CA GLY A 307 13.81 24.03 -0.66
C GLY A 307 12.55 23.19 -0.54
N GLY A 308 11.45 23.81 -0.09
CA GLY A 308 10.19 23.13 0.15
C GLY A 308 10.23 22.18 1.36
N ASP A 309 9.37 21.17 1.34
CA ASP A 309 9.24 20.20 2.43
C ASP A 309 9.50 18.79 1.93
N PHE A 310 10.00 17.89 2.80
CA PHE A 310 10.16 16.47 2.51
C PHE A 310 9.61 15.60 3.65
N PRO A 311 9.37 14.29 3.45
CA PRO A 311 8.88 13.42 4.50
C PRO A 311 9.84 13.38 5.70
N HIS A 312 9.29 13.58 6.90
CA HIS A 312 10.07 13.62 8.14
C HIS A 312 10.41 12.20 8.59
N ARG A 313 11.57 11.71 8.20
CA ARG A 313 12.08 10.37 8.53
C ARG A 313 12.69 10.29 9.93
N ASN A 314 12.77 9.06 10.46
CA ASN A 314 13.36 8.85 11.79
C ASN A 314 14.88 8.99 11.81
N TYR A 315 15.57 8.66 10.71
CA TYR A 315 17.02 8.75 10.62
C TYR A 315 17.48 9.51 9.40
N SER A 316 18.47 10.38 9.58
CA SER A 316 19.31 10.94 8.53
C SER A 316 20.73 10.46 8.80
N GLY A 317 21.16 9.39 8.10
CA GLY A 317 22.33 8.61 8.49
C GLY A 317 22.13 8.03 9.91
N VAL A 318 23.01 8.38 10.85
CA VAL A 318 22.94 7.94 12.25
C VAL A 318 22.17 8.91 13.15
N LYS A 319 21.84 10.11 12.66
CA LYS A 319 21.13 11.15 13.44
C LYS A 319 19.65 10.81 13.56
N TYR A 320 19.21 10.56 14.79
CA TYR A 320 17.83 10.20 15.09
C TYR A 320 16.93 11.42 15.32
N SER A 321 15.78 11.47 14.62
CA SER A 321 14.69 12.41 14.88
C SER A 321 13.61 11.76 15.73
N LYS A 322 13.30 12.41 16.87
CA LYS A 322 12.21 11.95 17.76
C LYS A 322 10.82 12.22 17.19
N LYS A 323 10.72 13.07 16.18
CA LYS A 323 9.47 13.49 15.53
C LYS A 323 9.28 12.85 14.16
N GLY A 324 10.24 12.03 13.71
CA GLY A 324 10.18 11.39 12.41
C GLY A 324 9.13 10.27 12.35
N TYR A 325 8.71 9.98 11.14
CA TYR A 325 7.71 8.97 10.79
C TYR A 325 8.27 7.98 9.78
N SER A 326 8.44 8.40 8.53
CA SER A 326 8.97 7.63 7.41
C SER A 326 9.52 8.58 6.35
N ASP A 327 10.35 8.08 5.43
CA ASP A 327 10.77 8.77 4.21
C ASP A 327 9.74 8.69 3.09
N HIS A 328 8.66 7.94 3.30
CA HIS A 328 7.49 7.89 2.44
C HIS A 328 6.28 8.57 3.08
N LEU A 329 5.37 9.09 2.27
CA LEU A 329 4.03 9.50 2.68
C LEU A 329 3.04 8.38 2.34
N PRO A 330 2.05 8.11 3.22
CA PRO A 330 1.05 7.10 2.92
C PRO A 330 0.17 7.53 1.75
N ILE A 331 -0.26 6.55 0.97
CA ILE A 331 -1.29 6.70 -0.06
C ILE A 331 -2.57 6.00 0.40
N PHE A 332 -3.71 6.47 -0.06
CA PHE A 332 -5.01 5.87 0.24
C PHE A 332 -5.99 6.02 -0.92
N ALA A 333 -7.01 5.19 -0.93
CA ALA A 333 -8.17 5.33 -1.79
C ALA A 333 -9.45 4.95 -1.04
N ASP A 334 -10.55 5.61 -1.37
CA ASP A 334 -11.87 5.32 -0.85
C ASP A 334 -12.69 4.54 -1.88
N PHE A 335 -13.23 3.41 -1.46
CA PHE A 335 -14.12 2.56 -2.24
C PHE A 335 -15.53 2.63 -1.66
N ARG A 336 -16.52 2.59 -2.52
CA ARG A 336 -17.94 2.44 -2.13
C ARG A 336 -18.32 0.98 -2.19
N LEU A 337 -18.79 0.45 -1.08
CA LEU A 337 -19.37 -0.88 -0.95
C LEU A 337 -20.89 -0.74 -0.90
N LEU A 338 -21.58 -1.37 -1.84
CA LEU A 338 -23.05 -1.40 -1.92
C LEU A 338 -23.59 -2.73 -1.38
N TYR A 339 -24.71 -2.69 -0.65
CA TYR A 339 -25.37 -3.86 -0.09
C TYR A 339 -26.89 -3.67 0.07
#